data_671a0eae37d8e65e1bfd4b538f6449df
#
_entry.id   671a0eae37d8e65e1bfd4b538f6449df
#
_cell.length_a   1.000
_cell.length_b   1.000
_cell.length_c   1.000
_cell.angle_alpha   90.00
_cell.angle_beta   90.00
_cell.angle_gamma   90.00
#
_symmetry.space_group_name_H-M   'P 1'
#
loop_
_entity.id
_entity.type
_entity.pdbx_description
1 polymer ?
#
loop_
_entity_poly.entity_id
_entity_poly.type
_entity_poly.pdbx_seq_one_letter_code
_entity_poly.pdbx_strand_id
1 'polypeptide(L)'
;QAQVDAARAAVQAARAQVTGADAQVQAAQASVQRLEVELQDATLTAPRDGRVQFRIAAAGEVLAAGGRVLNLVDLSDVYMTFFLPETVAGRVAIGSEARIVLDAAPQLVIPATISFVSATAQFTPKTVETASERQKLMFRVRAQIDRDLLARHLQQVKTGLPGVAWVKLDAQAAWPEQLQVKLPQ
;
A
#
# COMPACT_ATOMS: atom_id res chain seq x y z
N GLN A 1 55.55 53.25 -0.31
CA GLN A 1 54.85 52.21 0.49
C GLN A 1 53.35 52.51 0.59
N ALA A 2 52.92 53.73 0.97
CA ALA A 2 51.52 54.11 1.13
C ALA A 2 50.65 53.87 -0.13
N GLN A 3 51.15 54.09 -1.34
CA GLN A 3 50.44 53.81 -2.58
C GLN A 3 50.28 52.32 -2.83
N VAL A 4 51.22 51.49 -2.49
CA VAL A 4 51.11 50.02 -2.60
C VAL A 4 50.09 49.48 -1.62
N ASP A 5 50.08 50.02 -0.40
CA ASP A 5 49.08 49.56 0.62
C ASP A 5 47.66 50.00 0.26
N ALA A 6 47.51 51.22 -0.31
CA ALA A 6 46.23 51.67 -0.84
C ALA A 6 45.75 50.80 -1.99
N ALA A 7 46.63 50.40 -2.92
CA ALA A 7 46.29 49.52 -4.04
C ALA A 7 45.90 48.10 -3.54
N ARG A 8 46.59 47.59 -2.56
CA ARG A 8 46.26 46.30 -1.92
C ARG A 8 44.89 46.34 -1.25
N ALA A 9 44.60 47.43 -0.52
CA ALA A 9 43.25 47.58 0.10
C ALA A 9 42.15 47.67 -0.96
N ALA A 10 42.39 48.39 -2.07
CA ALA A 10 41.41 48.42 -3.18
C ALA A 10 41.17 47.05 -3.81
N VAL A 11 42.24 46.23 -3.98
CA VAL A 11 42.08 44.86 -4.50
C VAL A 11 41.29 43.97 -3.52
N GLN A 12 41.56 44.11 -2.23
CA GLN A 12 40.82 43.37 -1.22
C GLN A 12 39.32 43.78 -1.19
N ALA A 13 39.05 45.07 -1.27
CA ALA A 13 37.67 45.55 -1.35
C ALA A 13 36.94 45.03 -2.62
N ALA A 14 37.60 45.06 -3.78
CA ALA A 14 37.05 44.50 -5.00
C ALA A 14 36.80 42.99 -4.91
N ARG A 15 37.71 42.23 -4.29
CA ARG A 15 37.51 40.80 -4.05
C ARG A 15 36.32 40.55 -3.12
N ALA A 16 36.17 41.32 -2.07
CA ALA A 16 35.04 41.22 -1.15
C ALA A 16 33.71 41.51 -1.89
N GLN A 17 33.70 42.47 -2.79
CA GLN A 17 32.51 42.75 -3.62
C GLN A 17 32.18 41.59 -4.55
N VAL A 18 33.17 40.95 -5.19
CA VAL A 18 32.94 39.76 -6.03
C VAL A 18 32.37 38.61 -5.18
N THR A 19 32.98 38.35 -4.03
CA THR A 19 32.48 37.29 -3.11
C THR A 19 31.03 37.58 -2.66
N GLY A 20 30.72 38.84 -2.37
CA GLY A 20 29.38 39.29 -2.03
C GLY A 20 28.38 39.11 -3.18
N ALA A 21 28.78 39.43 -4.40
CA ALA A 21 27.98 39.23 -5.60
C ALA A 21 27.73 37.73 -5.87
N ASP A 22 28.77 36.89 -5.73
CA ASP A 22 28.64 35.45 -5.88
C ASP A 22 27.66 34.85 -4.84
N ALA A 23 27.71 35.31 -3.59
CA ALA A 23 26.78 34.90 -2.57
C ALA A 23 25.31 35.29 -2.92
N GLN A 24 25.12 36.47 -3.50
CA GLN A 24 23.80 36.90 -3.98
C GLN A 24 23.28 36.03 -5.15
N VAL A 25 24.15 35.66 -6.08
CA VAL A 25 23.81 34.73 -7.17
C VAL A 25 23.39 33.35 -6.60
N GLN A 26 24.15 32.82 -5.65
CA GLN A 26 23.80 31.54 -5.01
C GLN A 26 22.46 31.62 -4.27
N ALA A 27 22.18 32.72 -3.57
CA ALA A 27 20.91 32.92 -2.90
C ALA A 27 19.73 33.01 -3.90
N ALA A 28 19.93 33.68 -5.01
CA ALA A 28 18.93 33.76 -6.08
C ALA A 28 18.70 32.39 -6.74
N GLN A 29 19.76 31.63 -6.99
CA GLN A 29 19.66 30.26 -7.52
C GLN A 29 18.93 29.33 -6.56
N ALA A 30 19.20 29.38 -5.26
CA ALA A 30 18.46 28.62 -4.27
C ALA A 30 16.96 28.98 -4.24
N SER A 31 16.64 30.27 -4.44
CA SER A 31 15.24 30.71 -4.56
C SER A 31 14.55 30.16 -5.80
N VAL A 32 15.23 30.12 -6.94
CA VAL A 32 14.73 29.51 -8.17
C VAL A 32 14.47 28.02 -7.96
N GLN A 33 15.44 27.29 -7.39
CA GLN A 33 15.27 25.85 -7.10
C GLN A 33 14.08 25.58 -6.19
N ARG A 34 13.86 26.42 -5.17
CA ARG A 34 12.69 26.27 -4.30
C ARG A 34 11.37 26.42 -5.09
N LEU A 35 11.30 27.43 -5.97
CA LEU A 35 10.11 27.64 -6.78
C LEU A 35 9.89 26.53 -7.81
N GLU A 36 10.95 25.96 -8.36
CA GLU A 36 10.86 24.79 -9.25
C GLU A 36 10.30 23.56 -8.53
N VAL A 37 10.72 23.30 -7.30
CA VAL A 37 10.16 22.22 -6.48
C VAL A 37 8.69 22.48 -6.18
N GLU A 38 8.33 23.71 -5.77
CA GLU A 38 6.92 24.08 -5.54
C GLU A 38 6.05 23.88 -6.80
N LEU A 39 6.60 24.19 -7.98
CA LEU A 39 5.91 23.97 -9.25
C LEU A 39 5.76 22.47 -9.58
N GLN A 40 6.77 21.66 -9.30
CA GLN A 40 6.70 20.21 -9.47
C GLN A 40 5.65 19.61 -8.53
N ASP A 41 5.61 20.04 -7.27
CA ASP A 41 4.65 19.58 -6.27
C ASP A 41 3.19 20.00 -6.62
N ALA A 42 3.00 21.01 -7.46
CA ALA A 42 1.69 21.38 -7.99
C ALA A 42 1.11 20.34 -8.96
N THR A 43 1.94 19.43 -9.48
CA THR A 43 1.51 18.33 -10.34
C THR A 43 1.54 17.01 -9.60
N LEU A 44 0.37 16.54 -9.13
CA LEU A 44 0.27 15.29 -8.43
C LEU A 44 0.33 14.09 -9.40
N THR A 45 1.32 13.23 -9.20
CA THR A 45 1.47 11.99 -9.95
C THR A 45 1.22 10.79 -9.04
N ALA A 46 0.69 9.70 -9.60
CA ALA A 46 0.52 8.47 -8.85
C ALA A 46 1.91 7.88 -8.50
N PRO A 47 2.18 7.54 -7.22
CA PRO A 47 3.46 6.98 -6.82
C PRO A 47 3.66 5.52 -7.27
N ARG A 48 2.59 4.87 -7.70
CA ARG A 48 2.56 3.48 -8.20
C ARG A 48 1.34 3.24 -9.08
N ASP A 49 1.37 2.15 -9.82
CA ASP A 49 0.20 1.70 -10.56
C ASP A 49 -0.92 1.30 -9.60
N GLY A 50 -2.17 1.59 -10.01
CA GLY A 50 -3.33 1.29 -9.18
C GLY A 50 -4.63 1.76 -9.83
N ARG A 51 -5.73 1.48 -9.17
CA ARG A 51 -7.05 1.93 -9.59
C ARG A 51 -7.54 3.07 -8.71
N VAL A 52 -7.96 4.16 -9.33
CA VAL A 52 -8.68 5.22 -8.62
C VAL A 52 -10.04 4.66 -8.19
N GLN A 53 -10.22 4.54 -6.89
CA GLN A 53 -11.48 4.03 -6.33
C GLN A 53 -12.53 5.12 -6.28
N PHE A 54 -12.16 6.29 -5.79
CA PHE A 54 -13.00 7.47 -5.79
C PHE A 54 -12.15 8.75 -5.75
N ARG A 55 -12.72 9.82 -6.27
CA ARG A 55 -12.17 11.17 -6.21
C ARG A 55 -12.81 11.90 -5.03
N ILE A 56 -11.96 12.49 -4.17
CA ILE A 56 -12.40 13.20 -2.96
C ILE A 56 -12.61 14.69 -3.30
N ALA A 57 -11.65 15.28 -4.01
CA ALA A 57 -11.69 16.69 -4.36
C ALA A 57 -12.20 16.92 -5.79
N ALA A 58 -13.03 17.93 -5.97
CA ALA A 58 -13.50 18.36 -7.28
C ALA A 58 -12.57 19.41 -7.90
N ALA A 59 -12.66 19.60 -9.22
CA ALA A 59 -11.94 20.67 -9.91
C ALA A 59 -12.47 22.03 -9.42
N GLY A 60 -11.55 22.95 -9.11
CA GLY A 60 -11.87 24.27 -8.55
C GLY A 60 -11.99 24.32 -7.03
N GLU A 61 -11.86 23.19 -6.35
CA GLU A 61 -11.87 23.12 -4.88
C GLU A 61 -10.49 23.47 -4.31
N VAL A 62 -10.48 24.26 -3.24
CA VAL A 62 -9.25 24.63 -2.54
C VAL A 62 -9.03 23.65 -1.39
N LEU A 63 -7.89 22.97 -1.43
CA LEU A 63 -7.49 22.01 -0.41
C LEU A 63 -6.44 22.62 0.52
N ALA A 64 -6.55 22.28 1.80
CA ALA A 64 -5.48 22.57 2.75
C ALA A 64 -4.23 21.71 2.44
N ALA A 65 -3.06 22.12 2.92
CA ALA A 65 -1.84 21.35 2.82
C ALA A 65 -2.03 19.94 3.40
N GLY A 66 -1.69 18.90 2.61
CA GLY A 66 -1.92 17.50 2.98
C GLY A 66 -3.36 17.02 2.73
N GLY A 67 -4.21 17.82 2.12
CA GLY A 67 -5.57 17.43 1.73
C GLY A 67 -5.58 16.27 0.74
N ARG A 68 -6.54 15.35 0.90
CA ARG A 68 -6.67 14.17 0.03
C ARG A 68 -7.39 14.55 -1.25
N VAL A 69 -6.81 14.22 -2.40
CA VAL A 69 -7.38 14.48 -3.73
C VAL A 69 -8.19 13.29 -4.24
N LEU A 70 -7.61 12.10 -4.14
CA LEU A 70 -8.22 10.86 -4.61
C LEU A 70 -7.75 9.67 -3.77
N ASN A 71 -8.48 8.58 -3.86
CA ASN A 71 -8.10 7.30 -3.27
C ASN A 71 -7.60 6.38 -4.38
N LEU A 72 -6.34 5.96 -4.28
CA LEU A 72 -5.71 5.00 -5.16
C LEU A 72 -5.55 3.66 -4.44
N VAL A 73 -6.03 2.58 -5.05
CA VAL A 73 -5.90 1.23 -4.52
C VAL A 73 -4.94 0.44 -5.40
N ASP A 74 -3.93 -0.12 -4.78
CA ASP A 74 -3.02 -1.06 -5.42
C ASP A 74 -3.69 -2.43 -5.51
N LEU A 75 -3.89 -2.91 -6.72
CA LEU A 75 -4.52 -4.21 -7.01
C LEU A 75 -3.49 -5.31 -7.30
N SER A 76 -2.19 -5.02 -7.19
CA SER A 76 -1.14 -6.02 -7.32
C SER A 76 -0.94 -6.87 -6.06
N ASP A 77 -1.53 -6.43 -4.95
CA ASP A 77 -1.41 -7.09 -3.63
C ASP A 77 -2.80 -7.26 -3.00
N VAL A 78 -3.52 -8.29 -3.42
CA VAL A 78 -4.87 -8.59 -2.94
C VAL A 78 -4.87 -9.88 -2.13
N TYR A 79 -5.47 -9.81 -0.96
CA TYR A 79 -5.58 -10.93 -0.03
C TYR A 79 -6.96 -10.98 0.63
N MET A 80 -7.32 -12.17 1.10
CA MET A 80 -8.48 -12.34 1.96
C MET A 80 -8.03 -12.53 3.41
N THR A 81 -8.64 -11.78 4.32
CA THR A 81 -8.47 -11.98 5.76
C THR A 81 -9.65 -12.76 6.32
N PHE A 82 -9.37 -13.81 7.06
CA PHE A 82 -10.39 -14.64 7.70
C PHE A 82 -9.87 -15.13 9.07
N PHE A 83 -10.74 -15.76 9.82
CA PHE A 83 -10.45 -16.19 11.18
C PHE A 83 -10.63 -17.69 11.32
N LEU A 84 -9.64 -18.33 11.93
CA LEU A 84 -9.67 -19.76 12.23
C LEU A 84 -9.67 -20.01 13.74
N PRO A 85 -10.40 -21.01 14.24
CA PRO A 85 -10.28 -21.44 15.64
C PRO A 85 -8.88 -22.00 15.93
N GLU A 86 -8.45 -21.93 17.18
CA GLU A 86 -7.13 -22.36 17.65
C GLU A 86 -6.75 -23.77 17.15
N THR A 87 -7.66 -24.71 17.25
CA THR A 87 -7.45 -26.11 16.86
C THR A 87 -7.09 -26.30 15.38
N VAL A 88 -7.52 -25.36 14.53
CA VAL A 88 -7.23 -25.37 13.09
C VAL A 88 -6.03 -24.49 12.78
N ALA A 89 -5.96 -23.29 13.40
CA ALA A 89 -4.90 -22.34 13.15
C ALA A 89 -3.51 -22.91 13.46
N GLY A 90 -3.37 -23.72 14.53
CA GLY A 90 -2.12 -24.38 14.89
C GLY A 90 -1.63 -25.43 13.89
N ARG A 91 -2.49 -25.86 12.96
CA ARG A 91 -2.15 -26.84 11.90
C ARG A 91 -1.87 -26.20 10.56
N VAL A 92 -2.20 -24.92 10.40
CA VAL A 92 -1.99 -24.17 9.15
C VAL A 92 -0.58 -23.62 9.11
N ALA A 93 0.21 -24.06 8.16
CA ALA A 93 1.55 -23.51 7.90
C ALA A 93 1.47 -22.32 6.94
N ILE A 94 2.41 -21.39 7.09
CA ILE A 94 2.63 -20.35 6.06
C ILE A 94 3.11 -21.07 4.79
N GLY A 95 2.55 -20.66 3.64
CA GLY A 95 2.78 -21.34 2.37
C GLY A 95 1.74 -22.42 2.02
N SER A 96 0.85 -22.78 2.96
CA SER A 96 -0.24 -23.74 2.67
C SER A 96 -1.15 -23.23 1.56
N GLU A 97 -1.61 -24.13 0.72
CA GLU A 97 -2.59 -23.81 -0.32
C GLU A 97 -3.94 -23.44 0.28
N ALA A 98 -4.55 -22.44 -0.32
CA ALA A 98 -5.91 -22.03 -0.01
C ALA A 98 -6.72 -21.83 -1.30
N ARG A 99 -8.03 -21.88 -1.17
CA ARG A 99 -8.99 -21.55 -2.23
C ARG A 99 -9.95 -20.50 -1.71
N ILE A 100 -10.16 -19.46 -2.50
CA ILE A 100 -11.09 -18.39 -2.18
C ILE A 100 -12.27 -18.50 -3.13
N VAL A 101 -13.48 -18.55 -2.56
CA VAL A 101 -14.75 -18.53 -3.27
C VAL A 101 -15.47 -17.27 -2.81
N LEU A 102 -15.73 -16.35 -3.74
CA LEU A 102 -16.44 -15.12 -3.45
C LEU A 102 -17.95 -15.34 -3.51
N ASP A 103 -18.69 -14.74 -2.58
CA ASP A 103 -20.15 -14.84 -2.56
C ASP A 103 -20.78 -14.25 -3.83
N ALA A 104 -20.15 -13.21 -4.40
CA ALA A 104 -20.59 -12.58 -5.64
C ALA A 104 -20.32 -13.43 -6.89
N ALA A 105 -19.47 -14.46 -6.81
CA ALA A 105 -19.07 -15.32 -7.94
C ALA A 105 -18.76 -16.74 -7.46
N PRO A 106 -19.77 -17.51 -6.97
CA PRO A 106 -19.56 -18.81 -6.36
C PRO A 106 -19.06 -19.88 -7.35
N GLN A 107 -19.17 -19.63 -8.64
CA GLN A 107 -18.64 -20.48 -9.70
C GLN A 107 -17.12 -20.34 -9.87
N LEU A 108 -16.50 -19.26 -9.36
CA LEU A 108 -15.08 -19.02 -9.46
C LEU A 108 -14.36 -19.53 -8.20
N VAL A 109 -13.29 -20.27 -8.41
CA VAL A 109 -12.41 -20.77 -7.34
C VAL A 109 -11.02 -20.21 -7.56
N ILE A 110 -10.65 -19.25 -6.73
CA ILE A 110 -9.41 -18.49 -6.88
C ILE A 110 -8.32 -19.16 -6.04
N PRO A 111 -7.20 -19.56 -6.64
CA PRO A 111 -6.06 -20.09 -5.90
C PRO A 111 -5.41 -18.99 -5.06
N ALA A 112 -5.03 -19.34 -3.85
CA ALA A 112 -4.34 -18.46 -2.92
C ALA A 112 -3.35 -19.25 -2.07
N THR A 113 -2.45 -18.55 -1.40
CA THR A 113 -1.46 -19.12 -0.50
C THR A 113 -1.52 -18.42 0.85
N ILE A 114 -1.39 -19.15 1.93
CA ILE A 114 -1.37 -18.57 3.27
C ILE A 114 -0.08 -17.78 3.45
N SER A 115 -0.21 -16.46 3.57
CA SER A 115 0.92 -15.53 3.74
C SER A 115 1.15 -15.13 5.18
N PHE A 116 0.12 -15.24 6.03
CA PHE A 116 0.20 -14.81 7.42
C PHE A 116 -0.76 -15.59 8.31
N VAL A 117 -0.27 -15.98 9.48
CA VAL A 117 -1.06 -16.53 10.59
C VAL A 117 -0.69 -15.72 11.83
N SER A 118 -1.69 -15.14 12.51
CA SER A 118 -1.45 -14.32 13.71
C SER A 118 -0.94 -15.20 14.85
N ALA A 119 0.09 -14.75 15.54
CA ALA A 119 0.56 -15.36 16.79
C ALA A 119 -0.29 -14.97 18.00
N THR A 120 -1.19 -13.98 17.84
CA THR A 120 -2.05 -13.48 18.92
C THR A 120 -3.50 -13.75 18.56
N ALA A 121 -4.21 -14.39 19.50
CA ALA A 121 -5.64 -14.60 19.36
C ALA A 121 -6.41 -13.29 19.43
N GLN A 122 -7.46 -13.18 18.65
CA GLN A 122 -8.39 -12.07 18.69
C GLN A 122 -9.77 -12.57 19.08
N PHE A 123 -10.45 -11.80 19.92
CA PHE A 123 -11.86 -12.05 20.19
C PHE A 123 -12.67 -11.45 19.04
N THR A 124 -13.46 -12.25 18.35
CA THR A 124 -14.46 -11.69 17.45
C THR A 124 -15.58 -11.10 18.31
N PRO A 125 -15.88 -9.80 18.19
CA PRO A 125 -17.00 -9.21 18.92
C PRO A 125 -18.31 -9.74 18.35
N LYS A 126 -18.82 -10.81 18.93
CA LYS A 126 -20.22 -11.21 18.83
C LYS A 126 -20.89 -10.85 20.15
N THR A 127 -21.85 -9.98 20.08
CA THR A 127 -22.84 -9.74 21.12
C THR A 127 -23.69 -10.99 21.31
N VAL A 128 -23.21 -11.97 22.06
CA VAL A 128 -24.02 -13.12 22.51
C VAL A 128 -23.58 -13.57 23.90
N GLU A 129 -24.53 -13.73 24.76
CA GLU A 129 -24.47 -13.78 26.22
C GLU A 129 -24.23 -15.16 26.85
N THR A 130 -23.62 -16.12 26.19
CA THR A 130 -23.31 -17.39 26.81
C THR A 130 -21.83 -17.59 27.10
N ALA A 131 -21.51 -18.02 28.32
CA ALA A 131 -20.14 -18.22 28.80
C ALA A 131 -19.31 -19.20 27.93
N SER A 132 -19.96 -20.16 27.27
CA SER A 132 -19.33 -21.13 26.38
C SER A 132 -18.91 -20.59 25.00
N GLU A 133 -19.50 -19.49 24.54
CA GLU A 133 -19.11 -18.85 23.26
C GLU A 133 -17.99 -17.83 23.40
N ARG A 134 -17.75 -17.33 24.59
CA ARG A 134 -16.67 -16.38 24.89
C ARG A 134 -15.26 -16.99 24.82
N GLN A 135 -15.12 -18.30 24.70
CA GLN A 135 -13.84 -18.99 24.75
C GLN A 135 -13.30 -19.45 23.38
N LYS A 136 -13.93 -19.11 22.28
CA LYS A 136 -13.36 -19.45 20.96
C LYS A 136 -12.34 -18.39 20.55
N LEU A 137 -11.10 -18.60 21.00
CA LEU A 137 -9.96 -17.84 20.48
C LEU A 137 -9.86 -18.03 18.98
N MET A 138 -9.93 -16.93 18.25
CA MET A 138 -9.85 -16.93 16.79
C MET A 138 -8.52 -16.31 16.36
N PHE A 139 -7.84 -16.95 15.44
CA PHE A 139 -6.59 -16.49 14.89
C PHE A 139 -6.82 -15.90 13.51
N ARG A 140 -6.33 -14.68 13.31
CA ARG A 140 -6.42 -14.02 12.00
C ARG A 140 -5.43 -14.67 11.05
N VAL A 141 -5.93 -15.07 9.91
CA VAL A 141 -5.17 -15.67 8.81
C VAL A 141 -5.37 -14.84 7.54
N ARG A 142 -4.34 -14.76 6.73
CA ARG A 142 -4.37 -14.06 5.44
C ARG A 142 -4.00 -15.02 4.32
N ALA A 143 -4.90 -15.15 3.35
CA ALA A 143 -4.65 -15.85 2.11
C ALA A 143 -4.35 -14.83 1.01
N GLN A 144 -3.16 -14.93 0.44
CA GLN A 144 -2.63 -14.06 -0.61
C GLN A 144 -2.95 -14.65 -1.98
N ILE A 145 -3.50 -13.85 -2.86
CA ILE A 145 -3.69 -14.23 -4.27
C ILE A 145 -2.37 -13.94 -5.01
N ASP A 146 -2.02 -14.82 -5.95
CA ASP A 146 -0.82 -14.68 -6.76
C ASP A 146 -0.84 -13.40 -7.60
N ARG A 147 0.30 -12.69 -7.64
CA ARG A 147 0.43 -11.41 -8.34
C ARG A 147 0.27 -11.53 -9.85
N ASP A 148 0.77 -12.60 -10.43
CA ASP A 148 0.67 -12.83 -11.89
C ASP A 148 -0.77 -13.11 -12.28
N LEU A 149 -1.52 -13.78 -11.40
CA LEU A 149 -2.94 -14.00 -11.58
C LEU A 149 -3.73 -12.67 -11.52
N LEU A 150 -3.42 -11.82 -10.53
CA LEU A 150 -4.03 -10.50 -10.40
C LEU A 150 -3.74 -9.61 -11.62
N ALA A 151 -2.50 -9.62 -12.12
CA ALA A 151 -2.11 -8.82 -13.28
C ALA A 151 -2.88 -9.22 -14.55
N ARG A 152 -3.12 -10.51 -14.75
CA ARG A 152 -3.90 -11.03 -15.91
C ARG A 152 -5.38 -10.67 -15.86
N HIS A 153 -5.94 -10.52 -14.66
CA HIS A 153 -7.39 -10.28 -14.46
C HIS A 153 -7.68 -8.93 -13.81
N LEU A 154 -6.79 -7.95 -13.96
CA LEU A 154 -6.81 -6.68 -13.23
C LEU A 154 -8.15 -5.94 -13.31
N GLN A 155 -8.82 -5.98 -14.46
CA GLN A 155 -10.11 -5.31 -14.66
C GLN A 155 -11.26 -5.95 -13.85
N GLN A 156 -11.17 -7.24 -13.57
CA GLN A 156 -12.17 -8.02 -12.86
C GLN A 156 -11.94 -8.03 -11.35
N VAL A 157 -10.71 -7.72 -10.92
CA VAL A 157 -10.35 -7.67 -9.50
C VAL A 157 -11.12 -6.56 -8.81
N LYS A 158 -11.83 -6.93 -7.75
CA LYS A 158 -12.54 -6.03 -6.84
C LYS A 158 -12.11 -6.34 -5.41
N THR A 159 -11.94 -5.31 -4.62
CA THR A 159 -11.63 -5.40 -3.19
C THR A 159 -12.89 -5.20 -2.35
N GLY A 160 -12.90 -5.70 -1.11
CA GLY A 160 -14.04 -5.55 -0.19
C GLY A 160 -15.18 -6.53 -0.42
N LEU A 161 -15.02 -7.54 -1.29
CA LEU A 161 -16.03 -8.57 -1.48
C LEU A 161 -15.96 -9.63 -0.37
N PRO A 162 -17.12 -10.03 0.19
CA PRO A 162 -17.19 -11.16 1.10
C PRO A 162 -17.02 -12.49 0.36
N GLY A 163 -16.63 -13.53 1.10
CA GLY A 163 -16.45 -14.87 0.55
C GLY A 163 -15.94 -15.85 1.59
N VAL A 164 -15.72 -17.08 1.17
CA VAL A 164 -15.24 -18.19 1.99
C VAL A 164 -13.84 -18.58 1.56
N ALA A 165 -12.94 -18.73 2.54
CA ALA A 165 -11.60 -19.28 2.32
C ALA A 165 -11.54 -20.73 2.78
N TRP A 166 -11.08 -21.61 1.92
CA TRP A 166 -10.81 -23.01 2.19
C TRP A 166 -9.30 -23.21 2.30
N VAL A 167 -8.85 -23.80 3.39
CA VAL A 167 -7.42 -24.00 3.64
C VAL A 167 -7.11 -25.49 3.64
N LYS A 168 -6.05 -25.88 2.96
CA LYS A 168 -5.57 -27.24 2.91
C LYS A 168 -4.73 -27.54 4.15
N LEU A 169 -5.22 -28.42 5.02
CA LEU A 169 -4.53 -28.80 6.25
C LEU A 169 -3.52 -29.91 6.04
N ASP A 170 -3.73 -30.74 5.02
CA ASP A 170 -2.81 -31.81 4.59
C ASP A 170 -2.32 -31.50 3.18
N ALA A 171 -1.03 -31.27 3.04
CA ALA A 171 -0.41 -30.92 1.77
C ALA A 171 -0.60 -31.99 0.68
N GLN A 172 -0.79 -33.25 1.06
CA GLN A 172 -0.95 -34.39 0.15
C GLN A 172 -2.40 -34.65 -0.26
N ALA A 173 -3.37 -34.10 0.46
CA ALA A 173 -4.79 -34.28 0.14
C ALA A 173 -5.14 -33.65 -1.23
N ALA A 174 -5.94 -34.33 -2.02
CA ALA A 174 -6.49 -33.74 -3.25
C ALA A 174 -7.60 -32.76 -2.93
N TRP A 175 -7.72 -31.69 -3.70
CA TRP A 175 -8.86 -30.79 -3.60
C TRP A 175 -10.14 -31.47 -4.13
N PRO A 176 -11.25 -31.32 -3.43
CA PRO A 176 -12.56 -31.78 -3.93
C PRO A 176 -12.87 -31.15 -5.29
N GLU A 177 -13.66 -31.82 -6.11
CA GLU A 177 -14.01 -31.37 -7.46
C GLU A 177 -14.61 -29.96 -7.50
N GLN A 178 -15.43 -29.63 -6.51
CA GLN A 178 -16.05 -28.31 -6.35
C GLN A 178 -15.05 -27.18 -6.02
N LEU A 179 -13.85 -27.51 -5.52
CA LEU A 179 -12.78 -26.57 -5.18
C LEU A 179 -11.59 -26.62 -6.17
N GLN A 180 -11.76 -27.28 -7.30
CA GLN A 180 -10.81 -27.16 -8.40
C GLN A 180 -10.75 -25.72 -8.91
N VAL A 181 -9.56 -25.27 -9.28
CA VAL A 181 -9.34 -23.88 -9.75
C VAL A 181 -10.22 -23.60 -10.96
N LYS A 182 -11.04 -22.56 -10.86
CA LYS A 182 -11.90 -22.04 -11.93
C LYS A 182 -11.72 -20.54 -11.97
N LEU A 183 -11.07 -20.07 -13.01
CA LEU A 183 -10.79 -18.65 -13.24
C LEU A 183 -11.75 -18.09 -14.30
N PRO A 184 -12.00 -16.77 -14.29
CA PRO A 184 -12.70 -16.12 -15.38
C PRO A 184 -11.88 -16.24 -16.66
N GLN A 185 -12.56 -16.39 -17.78
CA GLN A 185 -11.96 -16.35 -19.13
C GLN A 185 -11.69 -14.92 -19.57
#